data_3009a39fdc64c29c73372a2627bb2e8a
#
_entry.id   3009a39fdc64c29c73372a2627bb2e8a
#
_cell.length_a   1.000
_cell.length_b   1.000
_cell.length_c   1.000
_cell.angle_alpha   90.00
_cell.angle_beta   90.00
_cell.angle_gamma   90.00
#
_symmetry.space_group_name_H-M   'P 1'
#
loop_
_entity.id
_entity.type
_entity.pdbx_description
1 polymer ?
#
loop_
_entity_poly.entity_id
_entity_poly.type
_entity_poly.pdbx_seq_one_letter_code
_entity_poly.pdbx_strand_id
1 'polypeptide(L)'
;IAEQIGIPFYSVNFSKEYYDRVFSYFLSEYKLGRTPNPDILCNTEIKFKAFLNLAMNMDASLLATGHYARLDKSNGVKLLRAHDAGKDQTYFLAGLTSEQLKHALFPIGDMDKKAVRAIAQENGLVTAKKKDSTGICFIGERNFKQFLMQFLPARRGDTVDLSGRVIGKHDGLMYYTLGQRRGLGIGGMNEGTGESWFVVGKDLKRNRLVVQQGEHEELFSTALTADKLSFISGCAPAKQFRCTAKFRYRQPDRGVTVTMHGDGATIDFDSPERAVTPGQWVVLYDGDVCLGGGPIDEVAPLKALPKIFTD
;
A
#
# COMPACT_ATOMS: atom_id res chain seq x y z
N ILE A 1 -29.02 -5.85 -4.12
CA ILE A 1 -28.79 -6.44 -2.78
C ILE A 1 -29.65 -5.74 -1.74
N ALA A 2 -29.54 -4.42 -1.55
CA ALA A 2 -30.33 -3.70 -0.54
C ALA A 2 -31.84 -3.96 -0.69
N GLU A 3 -32.36 -3.88 -1.91
CA GLU A 3 -33.73 -4.23 -2.25
C GLU A 3 -34.08 -5.70 -1.91
N GLN A 4 -33.16 -6.64 -2.23
CA GLN A 4 -33.33 -8.08 -1.98
C GLN A 4 -33.46 -8.41 -0.48
N ILE A 5 -32.71 -7.70 0.37
CA ILE A 5 -32.70 -7.93 1.82
C ILE A 5 -33.60 -6.95 2.58
N GLY A 6 -34.31 -6.06 1.87
CA GLY A 6 -35.31 -5.15 2.45
C GLY A 6 -34.76 -4.02 3.30
N ILE A 7 -33.52 -3.53 3.01
CA ILE A 7 -32.92 -2.39 3.73
C ILE A 7 -32.86 -1.13 2.87
N PRO A 8 -32.92 0.07 3.47
CA PRO A 8 -32.77 1.32 2.74
C PRO A 8 -31.42 1.41 2.00
N PHE A 9 -31.42 2.03 0.83
CA PHE A 9 -30.23 2.30 0.05
C PHE A 9 -30.07 3.80 -0.19
N TYR A 10 -28.89 4.31 0.13
CA TYR A 10 -28.50 5.71 -0.11
C TYR A 10 -27.25 5.75 -0.96
N SER A 11 -27.21 6.69 -1.91
CA SER A 11 -26.01 6.95 -2.73
C SER A 11 -25.42 8.29 -2.36
N VAL A 12 -24.12 8.30 -2.11
CA VAL A 12 -23.36 9.52 -1.77
C VAL A 12 -22.18 9.65 -2.70
N ASN A 13 -21.90 10.88 -3.12
CA ASN A 13 -20.79 11.20 -4.00
C ASN A 13 -19.66 11.90 -3.21
N PHE A 14 -18.51 11.23 -3.07
CA PHE A 14 -17.29 11.76 -2.46
C PHE A 14 -16.18 12.04 -3.47
N SER A 15 -16.52 12.24 -4.75
CA SER A 15 -15.50 12.44 -5.80
C SER A 15 -14.63 13.65 -5.53
N LYS A 16 -15.18 14.74 -4.99
CA LYS A 16 -14.42 15.95 -4.66
C LYS A 16 -13.46 15.69 -3.50
N GLU A 17 -13.95 15.13 -2.39
CA GLU A 17 -13.14 14.80 -1.21
C GLU A 17 -12.03 13.79 -1.56
N TYR A 18 -12.35 12.80 -2.39
CA TYR A 18 -11.37 11.83 -2.88
C TYR A 18 -10.28 12.51 -3.71
N TYR A 19 -10.66 13.37 -4.65
CA TYR A 19 -9.71 14.12 -5.47
C TYR A 19 -8.80 14.97 -4.60
N ASP A 20 -9.37 15.77 -3.70
CA ASP A 20 -8.62 16.74 -2.89
C ASP A 20 -7.69 16.07 -1.85
N ARG A 21 -8.12 14.96 -1.22
CA ARG A 21 -7.42 14.36 -0.07
C ARG A 21 -6.60 13.12 -0.40
N VAL A 22 -6.96 12.40 -1.46
CA VAL A 22 -6.31 11.13 -1.82
C VAL A 22 -5.59 11.26 -3.15
N PHE A 23 -6.31 11.66 -4.19
CA PHE A 23 -5.78 11.61 -5.55
C PHE A 23 -4.73 12.69 -5.83
N SER A 24 -4.87 13.90 -5.28
CA SER A 24 -3.87 14.95 -5.40
C SER A 24 -2.54 14.56 -4.76
N TYR A 25 -2.57 13.96 -3.55
CA TYR A 25 -1.39 13.40 -2.90
C TYR A 25 -0.77 12.27 -3.75
N PHE A 26 -1.60 11.36 -4.23
CA PHE A 26 -1.17 10.28 -5.11
C PHE A 26 -0.41 10.79 -6.35
N LEU A 27 -0.93 11.83 -7.01
CA LEU A 27 -0.26 12.46 -8.15
C LEU A 27 1.05 13.14 -7.76
N SER A 28 1.12 13.80 -6.59
CA SER A 28 2.34 14.45 -6.11
C SER A 28 3.47 13.45 -5.86
N GLU A 29 3.16 12.31 -5.24
CA GLU A 29 4.14 11.25 -5.00
C GLU A 29 4.70 10.65 -6.30
N TYR A 30 3.83 10.43 -7.30
CA TYR A 30 4.29 9.97 -8.62
C TYR A 30 5.21 10.97 -9.32
N LYS A 31 4.96 12.28 -9.17
CA LYS A 31 5.88 13.32 -9.70
C LYS A 31 7.26 13.25 -9.05
N LEU A 32 7.34 12.85 -7.79
CA LEU A 32 8.59 12.61 -7.06
C LEU A 32 9.24 11.25 -7.39
N GLY A 33 8.66 10.48 -8.32
CA GLY A 33 9.15 9.14 -8.68
C GLY A 33 8.84 8.04 -7.66
N ARG A 34 8.08 8.35 -6.61
CA ARG A 34 7.64 7.43 -5.57
C ARG A 34 6.45 6.57 -6.03
N THR A 35 6.12 5.54 -5.28
CA THR A 35 4.98 4.64 -5.59
C THR A 35 4.00 4.64 -4.42
N PRO A 36 3.03 5.58 -4.37
CA PRO A 36 2.11 5.72 -3.25
C PRO A 36 1.08 4.58 -3.18
N ASN A 37 0.49 4.40 -1.98
CA ASN A 37 -0.63 3.49 -1.77
C ASN A 37 -1.92 4.29 -1.48
N PRO A 38 -2.79 4.51 -2.48
CA PRO A 38 -3.99 5.31 -2.31
C PRO A 38 -5.08 4.62 -1.47
N ASP A 39 -5.05 3.29 -1.33
CA ASP A 39 -6.10 2.55 -0.63
C ASP A 39 -6.09 2.82 0.88
N ILE A 40 -4.90 3.01 1.48
CA ILE A 40 -4.79 3.40 2.90
C ILE A 40 -5.40 4.79 3.10
N LEU A 41 -5.04 5.76 2.27
CA LEU A 41 -5.60 7.12 2.34
C LEU A 41 -7.10 7.14 2.05
N CYS A 42 -7.59 6.31 1.12
CA CYS A 42 -9.02 6.16 0.87
C CYS A 42 -9.76 5.68 2.12
N ASN A 43 -9.21 4.71 2.84
CA ASN A 43 -9.79 4.27 4.11
C ASN A 43 -9.74 5.39 5.14
N THR A 44 -8.60 6.04 5.33
CA THR A 44 -8.39 7.05 6.38
C THR A 44 -9.21 8.32 6.14
N GLU A 45 -9.20 8.86 4.92
CA GLU A 45 -9.77 10.17 4.62
C GLU A 45 -11.21 10.12 4.09
N ILE A 46 -11.57 9.05 3.38
CA ILE A 46 -12.90 8.95 2.77
C ILE A 46 -13.82 8.05 3.59
N LYS A 47 -13.49 6.74 3.75
CA LYS A 47 -14.40 5.80 4.37
C LYS A 47 -14.59 6.07 5.87
N PHE A 48 -13.48 6.16 6.61
CA PHE A 48 -13.52 6.32 8.07
C PHE A 48 -13.36 7.77 8.53
N LYS A 49 -13.50 8.76 7.63
CA LYS A 49 -13.58 10.18 7.98
C LYS A 49 -14.78 10.85 7.31
N ALA A 50 -14.74 11.09 6.00
CA ALA A 50 -15.84 11.79 5.32
C ALA A 50 -17.16 11.00 5.41
N PHE A 51 -17.13 9.71 5.07
CA PHE A 51 -18.33 8.88 5.12
C PHE A 51 -18.77 8.54 6.56
N LEU A 52 -17.83 8.27 7.46
CA LEU A 52 -18.14 8.07 8.88
C LEU A 52 -18.85 9.29 9.45
N ASN A 53 -18.33 10.51 9.23
CA ASN A 53 -18.96 11.74 9.71
C ASN A 53 -20.36 11.93 9.13
N LEU A 54 -20.54 11.64 7.85
CA LEU A 54 -21.88 11.69 7.25
C LEU A 54 -22.84 10.68 7.91
N ALA A 55 -22.40 9.44 8.12
CA ALA A 55 -23.20 8.41 8.76
C ALA A 55 -23.60 8.82 10.20
N MET A 56 -22.65 9.36 10.97
CA MET A 56 -22.94 9.88 12.33
C MET A 56 -23.96 11.03 12.30
N ASN A 57 -23.88 11.93 11.32
CA ASN A 57 -24.85 13.01 11.13
C ASN A 57 -26.25 12.50 10.68
N MET A 58 -26.35 11.25 10.26
CA MET A 58 -27.58 10.54 9.95
C MET A 58 -28.01 9.59 11.08
N ASP A 59 -27.58 9.86 12.31
CA ASP A 59 -27.87 9.09 13.52
C ASP A 59 -27.40 7.63 13.52
N ALA A 60 -26.43 7.28 12.66
CA ALA A 60 -25.81 5.97 12.72
C ALA A 60 -24.87 5.86 13.93
N SER A 61 -24.93 4.76 14.66
CA SER A 61 -24.02 4.49 15.78
C SER A 61 -22.69 3.88 15.35
N LEU A 62 -22.69 3.08 14.29
CA LEU A 62 -21.55 2.33 13.78
C LEU A 62 -21.51 2.34 12.25
N LEU A 63 -20.30 2.30 11.72
CA LEU A 63 -20.03 2.07 10.31
C LEU A 63 -19.53 0.63 10.10
N ALA A 64 -20.37 -0.24 9.56
CA ALA A 64 -19.99 -1.59 9.18
C ALA A 64 -19.35 -1.62 7.79
N THR A 65 -18.22 -2.30 7.65
CA THR A 65 -17.57 -2.48 6.37
C THR A 65 -17.13 -3.94 6.15
N GLY A 66 -17.02 -4.34 4.88
CA GLY A 66 -16.58 -5.68 4.48
C GLY A 66 -15.08 -5.90 4.54
N HIS A 67 -14.35 -5.19 5.40
CA HIS A 67 -12.92 -5.47 5.60
C HIS A 67 -12.71 -6.73 6.44
N TYR A 68 -11.76 -7.55 6.03
CA TYR A 68 -11.25 -8.66 6.82
C TYR A 68 -10.27 -8.09 7.85
N ALA A 69 -10.77 -7.75 9.01
CA ALA A 69 -10.05 -7.27 10.19
C ALA A 69 -10.90 -7.53 11.43
N ARG A 70 -10.31 -7.53 12.62
CA ARG A 70 -11.00 -7.68 13.89
C ARG A 70 -10.73 -6.47 14.78
N LEU A 71 -11.60 -6.23 15.75
CA LEU A 71 -11.44 -5.20 16.76
C LEU A 71 -11.53 -5.81 18.15
N ASP A 72 -10.61 -5.44 19.02
CA ASP A 72 -10.73 -5.63 20.46
C ASP A 72 -11.00 -4.26 21.10
N LYS A 73 -12.13 -4.14 21.80
CA LYS A 73 -12.56 -2.91 22.47
C LYS A 73 -12.61 -3.07 24.02
N SER A 74 -12.06 -4.17 24.55
CA SER A 74 -12.14 -4.50 25.96
C SER A 74 -11.26 -3.61 26.85
N ASN A 75 -10.10 -3.20 26.36
CA ASN A 75 -9.15 -2.32 27.03
C ASN A 75 -8.50 -1.36 26.04
N GLY A 76 -9.26 -0.31 25.68
CA GLY A 76 -8.94 0.53 24.53
C GLY A 76 -9.29 -0.15 23.21
N VAL A 77 -9.12 0.58 22.09
CA VAL A 77 -9.42 0.04 20.76
C VAL A 77 -8.15 -0.48 20.12
N LYS A 78 -8.14 -1.77 19.79
CA LYS A 78 -7.06 -2.41 19.05
C LYS A 78 -7.59 -2.92 17.72
N LEU A 79 -6.83 -2.73 16.66
CA LEU A 79 -7.06 -3.35 15.36
C LEU A 79 -6.29 -4.67 15.32
N LEU A 80 -7.01 -5.75 15.09
CA LEU A 80 -6.45 -7.10 15.06
C LEU A 80 -6.53 -7.69 13.66
N ARG A 81 -5.55 -8.52 13.31
CA ARG A 81 -5.56 -9.30 12.07
C ARG A 81 -6.86 -10.09 11.94
N ALA A 82 -7.29 -10.29 10.71
CA ALA A 82 -8.42 -11.16 10.42
C ALA A 82 -8.12 -12.61 10.79
N HIS A 83 -9.18 -13.39 11.00
CA HIS A 83 -9.07 -14.86 11.14
C HIS A 83 -8.49 -15.49 9.88
N ASP A 84 -8.98 -15.11 8.69
CA ASP A 84 -8.40 -15.52 7.40
C ASP A 84 -7.13 -14.72 7.10
N ALA A 85 -5.97 -15.24 7.49
CA ALA A 85 -4.67 -14.62 7.26
C ALA A 85 -4.38 -14.34 5.77
N GLY A 86 -4.94 -15.14 4.86
CA GLY A 86 -4.82 -14.94 3.41
C GLY A 86 -5.63 -13.77 2.88
N LYS A 87 -6.54 -13.23 3.71
CA LYS A 87 -7.43 -12.09 3.38
C LYS A 87 -7.28 -10.90 4.31
N ASP A 88 -6.42 -11.00 5.34
CA ASP A 88 -6.19 -9.91 6.28
C ASP A 88 -5.97 -8.56 5.58
N GLN A 89 -6.76 -7.56 5.98
CA GLN A 89 -6.75 -6.22 5.39
C GLN A 89 -6.32 -5.13 6.39
N THR A 90 -5.79 -5.50 7.54
CA THR A 90 -5.29 -4.54 8.54
C THR A 90 -4.21 -3.62 7.97
N TYR A 91 -3.42 -4.09 6.98
CA TYR A 91 -2.47 -3.27 6.25
C TYR A 91 -3.10 -1.99 5.67
N PHE A 92 -4.30 -2.10 5.09
CA PHE A 92 -5.00 -0.96 4.51
C PHE A 92 -5.73 -0.09 5.54
N LEU A 93 -5.82 -0.54 6.78
CA LEU A 93 -6.47 0.15 7.89
C LEU A 93 -5.46 0.75 8.88
N ALA A 94 -4.16 0.55 8.67
CA ALA A 94 -3.09 0.95 9.59
C ALA A 94 -2.99 2.46 9.84
N GLY A 95 -3.54 3.30 8.95
CA GLY A 95 -3.61 4.75 9.14
C GLY A 95 -4.80 5.23 9.95
N LEU A 96 -5.68 4.34 10.43
CA LEU A 96 -6.84 4.72 11.23
C LEU A 96 -6.44 5.03 12.68
N THR A 97 -7.21 5.92 13.30
CA THR A 97 -7.09 6.25 14.72
C THR A 97 -8.04 5.41 15.57
N SER A 98 -7.75 5.32 16.88
CA SER A 98 -8.67 4.68 17.83
C SER A 98 -10.07 5.32 17.81
N GLU A 99 -10.16 6.65 17.63
CA GLU A 99 -11.44 7.35 17.53
C GLU A 99 -12.26 6.88 16.33
N GLN A 100 -11.65 6.74 15.16
CA GLN A 100 -12.34 6.21 13.98
C GLN A 100 -12.76 4.75 14.18
N LEU A 101 -11.91 3.94 14.80
CA LEU A 101 -12.17 2.52 15.04
C LEU A 101 -13.23 2.26 16.13
N LYS A 102 -13.45 3.18 17.06
CA LYS A 102 -14.56 3.09 18.03
C LYS A 102 -15.92 2.93 17.32
N HIS A 103 -16.09 3.62 16.21
CA HIS A 103 -17.31 3.60 15.40
C HIS A 103 -17.28 2.58 14.25
N ALA A 104 -16.21 1.82 14.11
CA ALA A 104 -16.09 0.79 13.08
C ALA A 104 -16.62 -0.56 13.54
N LEU A 105 -17.15 -1.33 12.57
CA LEU A 105 -17.54 -2.73 12.72
C LEU A 105 -17.06 -3.51 11.51
N PHE A 106 -16.42 -4.67 11.74
CA PHE A 106 -15.94 -5.59 10.70
C PHE A 106 -16.62 -6.95 10.84
N PRO A 107 -17.85 -7.11 10.35
CA PRO A 107 -18.68 -8.30 10.62
C PRO A 107 -18.09 -9.62 10.11
N ILE A 108 -17.20 -9.55 9.14
CA ILE A 108 -16.58 -10.73 8.49
C ILE A 108 -15.16 -11.00 8.97
N GLY A 109 -14.69 -10.27 9.99
CA GLY A 109 -13.30 -10.37 10.48
C GLY A 109 -12.93 -11.73 11.07
N ASP A 110 -13.91 -12.41 11.67
CA ASP A 110 -13.75 -13.74 12.28
C ASP A 110 -14.11 -14.90 11.32
N MET A 111 -14.32 -14.60 10.03
CA MET A 111 -14.79 -15.57 9.05
C MET A 111 -13.76 -15.81 7.94
N ASP A 112 -13.65 -17.06 7.51
CA ASP A 112 -12.95 -17.37 6.27
C ASP A 112 -13.72 -16.88 5.04
N LYS A 113 -13.00 -16.46 4.01
CA LYS A 113 -13.64 -16.02 2.77
C LYS A 113 -14.54 -17.07 2.13
N LYS A 114 -14.22 -18.35 2.30
CA LYS A 114 -15.06 -19.45 1.80
C LYS A 114 -16.42 -19.45 2.51
N ALA A 115 -16.44 -19.27 3.83
CA ALA A 115 -17.67 -19.19 4.62
C ALA A 115 -18.52 -17.98 4.21
N VAL A 116 -17.90 -16.79 4.05
CA VAL A 116 -18.61 -15.59 3.58
C VAL A 116 -19.26 -15.80 2.20
N ARG A 117 -18.56 -16.48 1.28
CA ARG A 117 -19.11 -16.82 -0.04
C ARG A 117 -20.23 -17.84 0.03
N ALA A 118 -20.13 -18.85 0.91
CA ALA A 118 -21.18 -19.84 1.13
C ALA A 118 -22.48 -19.16 1.61
N ILE A 119 -22.38 -18.30 2.62
CA ILE A 119 -23.51 -17.53 3.15
C ILE A 119 -24.13 -16.66 2.04
N ALA A 120 -23.33 -15.96 1.24
CA ALA A 120 -23.82 -15.16 0.13
C ALA A 120 -24.55 -16.00 -0.92
N GLN A 121 -24.08 -17.23 -1.19
CA GLN A 121 -24.68 -18.16 -2.14
C GLN A 121 -25.99 -18.75 -1.59
N GLU A 122 -26.01 -19.17 -0.34
CA GLU A 122 -27.20 -19.71 0.35
C GLU A 122 -28.33 -18.68 0.38
N ASN A 123 -28.00 -17.39 0.54
CA ASN A 123 -28.96 -16.30 0.51
C ASN A 123 -29.24 -15.77 -0.90
N GLY A 124 -28.76 -16.43 -1.95
CA GLY A 124 -29.04 -16.07 -3.34
C GLY A 124 -28.49 -14.70 -3.77
N LEU A 125 -27.47 -14.16 -3.07
CA LEU A 125 -26.93 -12.84 -3.37
C LEU A 125 -26.20 -12.84 -4.73
N VAL A 126 -26.59 -11.92 -5.61
CA VAL A 126 -26.03 -11.80 -6.98
C VAL A 126 -24.51 -11.59 -7.01
N THR A 127 -23.93 -11.12 -5.90
CA THR A 127 -22.49 -10.89 -5.76
C THR A 127 -21.71 -12.10 -5.23
N ALA A 128 -22.35 -13.23 -4.90
CA ALA A 128 -21.70 -14.40 -4.32
C ALA A 128 -20.51 -14.92 -5.15
N LYS A 129 -20.62 -14.85 -6.49
CA LYS A 129 -19.58 -15.28 -7.46
C LYS A 129 -18.68 -14.13 -7.95
N LYS A 130 -18.86 -12.89 -7.45
CA LYS A 130 -18.06 -11.75 -7.88
C LYS A 130 -16.59 -11.95 -7.50
N LYS A 131 -15.69 -11.71 -8.46
CA LYS A 131 -14.24 -11.71 -8.21
C LYS A 131 -13.85 -10.60 -7.24
N ASP A 132 -12.71 -10.80 -6.56
CA ASP A 132 -12.15 -9.74 -5.72
C ASP A 132 -11.82 -8.52 -6.57
N SER A 133 -12.13 -7.32 -6.05
CA SER A 133 -11.71 -6.09 -6.70
C SER A 133 -10.19 -5.99 -6.68
N THR A 134 -9.59 -5.79 -7.85
CA THR A 134 -8.14 -5.64 -8.04
C THR A 134 -7.75 -4.21 -8.40
N GLY A 135 -8.74 -3.33 -8.58
CA GLY A 135 -8.55 -1.92 -8.92
C GLY A 135 -8.35 -1.04 -7.70
N ILE A 136 -7.79 0.16 -7.95
CA ILE A 136 -7.68 1.22 -6.93
C ILE A 136 -9.08 1.72 -6.57
N CYS A 137 -9.33 1.94 -5.28
CA CYS A 137 -10.60 2.48 -4.79
C CYS A 137 -10.99 3.75 -5.56
N PHE A 138 -12.28 3.90 -5.91
CA PHE A 138 -12.89 4.98 -6.69
C PHE A 138 -12.43 5.10 -8.16
N ILE A 139 -11.30 4.51 -8.55
CA ILE A 139 -10.82 4.51 -9.94
C ILE A 139 -11.35 3.27 -10.68
N GLY A 140 -11.48 2.15 -9.97
CA GLY A 140 -11.99 0.88 -10.50
C GLY A 140 -10.95 0.12 -11.33
N GLU A 141 -11.43 -0.92 -12.05
CA GLU A 141 -10.61 -1.74 -12.95
C GLU A 141 -10.43 -1.02 -14.29
N ARG A 142 -9.40 -0.18 -14.37
CA ARG A 142 -8.97 0.48 -15.60
C ARG A 142 -7.52 0.12 -15.90
N ASN A 143 -7.10 0.29 -17.14
CA ASN A 143 -5.68 0.28 -17.47
C ASN A 143 -5.02 1.45 -16.73
N PHE A 144 -4.35 1.14 -15.63
CA PHE A 144 -3.80 2.12 -14.70
C PHE A 144 -2.83 3.10 -15.38
N LYS A 145 -2.01 2.61 -16.32
CA LYS A 145 -1.09 3.45 -17.10
C LYS A 145 -1.87 4.46 -17.95
N GLN A 146 -2.88 4.01 -18.69
CA GLN A 146 -3.71 4.90 -19.53
C GLN A 146 -4.48 5.92 -18.70
N PHE A 147 -4.93 5.52 -17.51
CA PHE A 147 -5.58 6.44 -16.58
C PHE A 147 -4.61 7.52 -16.08
N LEU A 148 -3.41 7.15 -15.61
CA LEU A 148 -2.41 8.12 -15.15
C LEU A 148 -1.94 9.08 -16.25
N MET A 149 -1.87 8.62 -17.49
CA MET A 149 -1.48 9.47 -18.63
C MET A 149 -2.36 10.70 -18.82
N GLN A 150 -3.60 10.67 -18.34
CA GLN A 150 -4.53 11.81 -18.42
C GLN A 150 -4.14 12.95 -17.45
N PHE A 151 -3.44 12.62 -16.36
CA PHE A 151 -3.08 13.56 -15.29
C PHE A 151 -1.59 13.86 -15.23
N LEU A 152 -0.77 12.92 -15.64
CA LEU A 152 0.69 13.01 -15.63
C LEU A 152 1.22 12.72 -17.03
N PRO A 153 1.62 13.74 -17.78
CA PRO A 153 2.17 13.54 -19.11
C PRO A 153 3.45 12.69 -19.02
N ALA A 154 3.42 11.56 -19.70
CA ALA A 154 4.52 10.61 -19.71
C ALA A 154 5.71 11.18 -20.49
N ARG A 155 6.88 11.24 -19.86
CA ARG A 155 8.14 11.55 -20.54
C ARG A 155 8.90 10.26 -20.80
N ARG A 156 8.93 9.84 -22.07
CA ARG A 156 9.74 8.69 -22.50
C ARG A 156 11.20 8.93 -22.22
N GLY A 157 11.94 7.87 -21.87
CA GLY A 157 13.38 7.93 -21.61
C GLY A 157 14.06 6.60 -21.84
N ASP A 158 15.33 6.54 -21.46
CA ASP A 158 16.15 5.35 -21.61
C ASP A 158 15.99 4.38 -20.45
N THR A 159 15.91 3.10 -20.76
CA THR A 159 16.12 2.03 -19.80
C THR A 159 17.58 1.61 -19.90
N VAL A 160 18.32 1.68 -18.79
CA VAL A 160 19.77 1.44 -18.74
C VAL A 160 20.11 0.35 -17.71
N ASP A 161 21.19 -0.38 -17.97
CA ASP A 161 21.77 -1.30 -17.00
C ASP A 161 22.68 -0.56 -15.99
N LEU A 162 23.25 -1.28 -15.02
CA LEU A 162 24.12 -0.70 -13.99
C LEU A 162 25.43 -0.09 -14.53
N SER A 163 25.84 -0.42 -15.77
CA SER A 163 26.98 0.22 -16.43
C SER A 163 26.61 1.53 -17.11
N GLY A 164 25.32 1.86 -17.20
CA GLY A 164 24.77 2.99 -17.94
C GLY A 164 24.50 2.72 -19.42
N ARG A 165 24.69 1.47 -19.89
CA ARG A 165 24.39 1.06 -21.26
C ARG A 165 22.87 1.10 -21.48
N VAL A 166 22.43 1.71 -22.56
CA VAL A 166 21.02 1.72 -22.96
C VAL A 166 20.62 0.35 -23.48
N ILE A 167 19.60 -0.26 -22.85
CA ILE A 167 19.09 -1.58 -23.18
C ILE A 167 17.62 -1.54 -23.61
N GLY A 168 17.00 -0.37 -23.58
CA GLY A 168 15.61 -0.20 -24.00
C GLY A 168 15.10 1.21 -23.78
N LYS A 169 13.80 1.36 -23.89
CA LYS A 169 13.08 2.62 -23.64
C LYS A 169 11.95 2.37 -22.66
N HIS A 170 11.67 3.36 -21.80
CA HIS A 170 10.52 3.34 -20.93
C HIS A 170 9.51 4.44 -21.31
N ASP A 171 8.25 4.24 -20.98
CA ASP A 171 7.17 5.18 -21.33
C ASP A 171 6.95 6.29 -20.28
N GLY A 172 7.76 6.34 -19.24
CA GLY A 172 7.68 7.29 -18.13
C GLY A 172 8.04 6.64 -16.80
N LEU A 173 8.99 7.21 -16.04
CA LEU A 173 9.52 6.64 -14.79
C LEU A 173 8.44 6.34 -13.75
N MET A 174 7.35 7.12 -13.75
CA MET A 174 6.24 6.98 -12.84
C MET A 174 5.50 5.63 -12.96
N TYR A 175 5.56 4.97 -14.12
CA TYR A 175 4.85 3.71 -14.33
C TYR A 175 5.61 2.48 -13.83
N TYR A 176 6.80 2.69 -13.28
CA TYR A 176 7.67 1.60 -12.81
C TYR A 176 7.88 1.69 -11.30
N THR A 177 7.96 0.53 -10.68
CA THR A 177 8.17 0.38 -9.23
C THR A 177 9.43 -0.45 -9.00
N LEU A 178 10.17 -0.18 -7.92
CA LEU A 178 11.34 -0.99 -7.54
C LEU A 178 10.95 -2.47 -7.42
N GLY A 179 11.80 -3.34 -7.97
CA GLY A 179 11.56 -4.77 -8.03
C GLY A 179 10.59 -5.24 -9.11
N GLN A 180 10.03 -4.33 -9.93
CA GLN A 180 9.17 -4.71 -11.04
C GLN A 180 9.96 -5.52 -12.08
N ARG A 181 9.35 -6.64 -12.52
CA ARG A 181 9.90 -7.55 -13.53
C ARG A 181 9.15 -7.47 -14.86
N ARG A 182 7.82 -7.33 -14.81
CA ARG A 182 6.96 -7.39 -16.00
C ARG A 182 6.76 -6.03 -16.62
N GLY A 183 6.58 -5.98 -17.95
CA GLY A 183 6.23 -4.76 -18.67
C GLY A 183 7.41 -3.78 -18.84
N LEU A 184 8.66 -4.26 -18.77
CA LEU A 184 9.85 -3.42 -18.96
C LEU A 184 10.16 -3.16 -20.44
N GLY A 185 9.56 -3.93 -21.35
CA GLY A 185 9.82 -3.79 -22.79
C GLY A 185 11.25 -4.21 -23.19
N ILE A 186 11.97 -4.89 -22.30
CA ILE A 186 13.30 -5.44 -22.56
C ILE A 186 13.09 -6.89 -23.00
N GLY A 187 13.20 -7.16 -24.28
CA GLY A 187 13.03 -8.50 -24.84
C GLY A 187 14.08 -8.83 -25.88
N GLY A 188 14.46 -10.12 -25.96
CA GLY A 188 15.25 -10.63 -27.08
C GLY A 188 16.72 -10.22 -27.11
N MET A 189 17.31 -9.79 -26.01
CA MET A 189 18.76 -9.59 -25.95
C MET A 189 19.44 -10.95 -25.84
N ASN A 190 20.21 -11.33 -26.86
CA ASN A 190 21.04 -12.55 -26.87
C ASN A 190 22.26 -12.44 -25.93
N GLU A 191 22.47 -11.29 -25.33
CA GLU A 191 23.60 -10.98 -24.44
C GLU A 191 23.07 -10.88 -22.99
N GLY A 192 23.59 -11.72 -22.09
CA GLY A 192 23.28 -11.71 -20.67
C GLY A 192 23.22 -13.11 -20.05
N THR A 193 22.93 -13.17 -18.76
CA THR A 193 22.87 -14.43 -17.98
C THR A 193 21.61 -15.25 -18.26
N GLY A 194 20.66 -14.75 -19.05
CA GLY A 194 19.34 -15.38 -19.25
C GLY A 194 18.36 -15.14 -18.10
N GLU A 195 18.79 -14.46 -17.03
CA GLU A 195 17.94 -14.14 -15.89
C GLU A 195 16.96 -12.99 -16.20
N SER A 196 15.96 -12.86 -15.34
CA SER A 196 14.96 -11.79 -15.50
C SER A 196 15.52 -10.42 -15.15
N TRP A 197 15.04 -9.40 -15.84
CA TRP A 197 15.34 -8.00 -15.54
C TRP A 197 14.44 -7.46 -14.42
N PHE A 198 15.02 -6.66 -13.51
CA PHE A 198 14.32 -6.01 -12.40
C PHE A 198 14.68 -4.53 -12.35
N VAL A 199 13.68 -3.69 -12.01
CA VAL A 199 13.91 -2.28 -11.73
C VAL A 199 14.62 -2.15 -10.40
N VAL A 200 15.77 -1.47 -10.39
CA VAL A 200 16.57 -1.22 -9.18
C VAL A 200 16.69 0.26 -8.84
N GLY A 201 16.32 1.15 -9.78
CA GLY A 201 16.35 2.58 -9.52
C GLY A 201 15.71 3.43 -10.59
N LYS A 202 15.64 4.73 -10.30
CA LYS A 202 15.14 5.77 -11.19
C LYS A 202 16.05 6.98 -11.11
N ASP A 203 16.78 7.29 -12.18
CA ASP A 203 17.49 8.56 -12.32
C ASP A 203 16.54 9.63 -12.85
N LEU A 204 15.92 10.36 -11.92
CA LEU A 204 14.93 11.39 -12.24
C LEU A 204 15.53 12.56 -13.01
N LYS A 205 16.80 12.92 -12.72
CA LYS A 205 17.49 14.05 -13.37
C LYS A 205 17.70 13.80 -14.87
N ARG A 206 18.13 12.57 -15.22
CA ARG A 206 18.42 12.17 -16.62
C ARG A 206 17.28 11.42 -17.28
N ASN A 207 16.16 11.21 -16.55
CA ASN A 207 15.00 10.46 -17.00
C ASN A 207 15.37 9.04 -17.48
N ARG A 208 16.10 8.28 -16.62
CA ARG A 208 16.55 6.92 -16.90
C ARG A 208 15.96 5.92 -15.93
N LEU A 209 15.46 4.81 -16.45
CA LEU A 209 15.04 3.67 -15.64
C LEU A 209 16.23 2.73 -15.49
N VAL A 210 16.70 2.53 -14.27
CA VAL A 210 17.85 1.66 -13.97
C VAL A 210 17.35 0.27 -13.68
N VAL A 211 17.87 -0.71 -14.41
CA VAL A 211 17.51 -2.12 -14.28
C VAL A 211 18.74 -3.00 -14.17
N GLN A 212 18.57 -4.17 -13.56
CA GLN A 212 19.60 -5.20 -13.51
C GLN A 212 19.02 -6.56 -13.87
N GLN A 213 19.86 -7.45 -14.35
CA GLN A 213 19.54 -8.85 -14.60
C GLN A 213 19.85 -9.66 -13.34
N GLY A 214 18.93 -10.56 -12.95
CA GLY A 214 19.03 -11.32 -11.70
C GLY A 214 18.66 -10.51 -10.44
N GLU A 215 18.68 -11.19 -9.30
CA GLU A 215 18.42 -10.61 -7.98
C GLU A 215 19.73 -10.44 -7.22
N HIS A 216 20.27 -9.23 -7.19
CA HIS A 216 21.51 -8.88 -6.53
C HIS A 216 21.30 -7.83 -5.43
N GLU A 217 22.35 -7.45 -4.73
CA GLU A 217 22.35 -6.60 -3.53
C GLU A 217 21.67 -5.23 -3.74
N GLU A 218 21.73 -4.67 -4.96
CA GLU A 218 21.10 -3.38 -5.30
C GLU A 218 19.57 -3.40 -5.19
N LEU A 219 18.97 -4.61 -5.18
CA LEU A 219 17.53 -4.80 -5.03
C LEU A 219 17.11 -4.85 -3.56
N PHE A 220 18.05 -4.93 -2.63
CA PHE A 220 17.80 -5.10 -1.21
C PHE A 220 18.12 -3.85 -0.40
N SER A 221 17.44 -3.68 0.72
CA SER A 221 17.65 -2.61 1.70
C SER A 221 17.77 -3.17 3.11
N THR A 222 18.50 -2.48 3.98
CA THR A 222 18.74 -2.88 5.37
C THR A 222 17.93 -2.08 6.38
N ALA A 223 17.46 -0.88 5.98
CA ALA A 223 16.65 0.00 6.80
C ALA A 223 15.79 0.92 5.93
N LEU A 224 14.86 1.62 6.57
CA LEU A 224 14.11 2.71 5.98
C LEU A 224 13.91 3.85 6.97
N THR A 225 13.57 5.04 6.46
CA THR A 225 13.01 6.13 7.25
C THR A 225 11.54 6.34 6.89
N ALA A 226 10.77 6.80 7.87
CA ALA A 226 9.41 7.28 7.71
C ALA A 226 9.30 8.61 8.45
N ASP A 227 8.96 9.68 7.73
CA ASP A 227 8.88 11.03 8.32
C ASP A 227 7.72 11.18 9.28
N LYS A 228 6.69 10.37 9.09
CA LYS A 228 5.49 10.36 9.92
C LYS A 228 4.97 8.94 10.10
N LEU A 229 4.98 8.47 11.36
CA LEU A 229 4.29 7.27 11.78
C LEU A 229 3.03 7.62 12.57
N SER A 230 1.93 6.98 12.22
CA SER A 230 0.67 7.06 12.97
C SER A 230 0.46 5.76 13.73
N PHE A 231 0.18 5.86 15.04
CA PHE A 231 -0.16 4.72 15.87
C PHE A 231 -1.66 4.74 16.19
N ILE A 232 -2.30 3.57 16.11
CA ILE A 232 -3.74 3.43 16.40
C ILE A 232 -4.04 3.82 17.85
N SER A 233 -3.13 3.51 18.77
CA SER A 233 -3.20 3.91 20.18
C SER A 233 -3.02 5.41 20.43
N GLY A 234 -2.58 6.17 19.42
CA GLY A 234 -2.25 7.59 19.52
C GLY A 234 -0.78 7.88 19.89
N CYS A 235 -0.02 6.89 20.32
CA CYS A 235 1.40 7.03 20.65
C CYS A 235 2.19 5.75 20.33
N ALA A 236 3.51 5.91 20.15
CA ALA A 236 4.42 4.79 20.00
C ALA A 236 4.50 3.98 21.30
N PRO A 237 4.75 2.65 21.22
CA PRO A 237 4.94 1.80 22.40
C PRO A 237 6.12 2.24 23.28
N ALA A 238 7.21 2.68 22.67
CA ALA A 238 8.42 3.20 23.32
C ALA A 238 9.25 4.02 22.33
N LYS A 239 10.29 4.71 22.82
CA LYS A 239 11.25 5.43 21.96
C LYS A 239 11.98 4.49 21.00
N GLN A 240 12.29 3.27 21.47
CA GLN A 240 12.82 2.19 20.66
C GLN A 240 12.12 0.90 21.03
N PHE A 241 11.69 0.12 20.05
CA PHE A 241 10.99 -1.15 20.29
C PHE A 241 11.18 -2.11 19.12
N ARG A 242 11.00 -3.40 19.42
CA ARG A 242 10.99 -4.46 18.43
C ARG A 242 9.56 -4.85 18.10
N CYS A 243 9.33 -5.11 16.80
CA CYS A 243 8.04 -5.60 16.31
C CYS A 243 8.24 -6.31 14.97
N THR A 244 7.16 -6.66 14.30
CA THR A 244 7.21 -7.08 12.90
C THR A 244 6.65 -5.98 11.99
N ALA A 245 7.08 -5.97 10.73
CA ALA A 245 6.64 -5.00 9.74
C ALA A 245 6.25 -5.67 8.41
N LYS A 246 5.36 -5.02 7.68
CA LYS A 246 5.10 -5.28 6.27
C LYS A 246 5.36 -4.00 5.47
N PHE A 247 6.11 -4.13 4.39
CA PHE A 247 6.40 -3.03 3.45
C PHE A 247 5.50 -3.08 2.21
N ARG A 248 4.71 -4.14 2.07
CA ARG A 248 3.68 -4.36 1.04
C ARG A 248 2.59 -5.28 1.57
N TYR A 249 1.38 -5.11 1.10
CA TYR A 249 0.19 -5.84 1.57
C TYR A 249 0.38 -7.36 1.68
N ARG A 250 0.90 -8.01 0.64
CA ARG A 250 1.02 -9.48 0.58
C ARG A 250 2.38 -10.02 1.03
N GLN A 251 3.24 -9.17 1.57
CA GLN A 251 4.53 -9.59 2.08
C GLN A 251 4.37 -10.35 3.41
N PRO A 252 5.18 -11.37 3.69
CA PRO A 252 5.32 -11.93 5.02
C PRO A 252 5.80 -10.89 6.02
N ASP A 253 5.51 -11.11 7.29
CA ASP A 253 6.02 -10.28 8.37
C ASP A 253 7.56 -10.37 8.46
N ARG A 254 8.18 -9.23 8.73
CA ARG A 254 9.63 -9.11 8.87
C ARG A 254 9.97 -8.51 10.23
N GLY A 255 10.94 -9.11 10.92
CA GLY A 255 11.43 -8.58 12.19
C GLY A 255 12.16 -7.26 11.99
N VAL A 256 11.82 -6.27 12.82
CA VAL A 256 12.40 -4.94 12.74
C VAL A 256 12.63 -4.33 14.13
N THR A 257 13.59 -3.40 14.20
CA THR A 257 13.76 -2.47 15.32
C THR A 257 13.34 -1.08 14.86
N VAL A 258 12.38 -0.49 15.56
CA VAL A 258 11.89 0.87 15.32
C VAL A 258 12.51 1.82 16.31
N THR A 259 13.12 2.90 15.85
CA THR A 259 13.66 4.00 16.66
C THR A 259 12.95 5.30 16.30
N MET A 260 12.19 5.86 17.24
CA MET A 260 11.39 7.07 17.05
C MET A 260 12.23 8.34 17.10
N HIS A 261 11.96 9.28 16.19
CA HIS A 261 12.55 10.61 16.11
C HIS A 261 11.43 11.66 15.95
N GLY A 262 10.81 12.07 17.06
CA GLY A 262 9.58 12.88 17.01
C GLY A 262 8.43 12.05 16.41
N ASP A 263 7.80 12.56 15.34
CA ASP A 263 6.71 11.87 14.61
C ASP A 263 7.23 10.86 13.58
N GLY A 264 8.51 10.92 13.26
CA GLY A 264 9.16 10.00 12.32
C GLY A 264 9.92 8.88 13.00
N ALA A 265 10.49 7.97 12.22
CA ALA A 265 11.30 6.86 12.72
C ALA A 265 12.34 6.38 11.72
N THR A 266 13.41 5.78 12.25
CA THR A 266 14.26 4.85 11.52
C THR A 266 13.82 3.42 11.85
N ILE A 267 13.74 2.56 10.84
CA ILE A 267 13.32 1.18 10.97
C ILE A 267 14.40 0.29 10.38
N ASP A 268 15.15 -0.37 11.26
CA ASP A 268 16.22 -1.30 10.90
C ASP A 268 15.65 -2.71 10.73
N PHE A 269 16.07 -3.42 9.68
CA PHE A 269 15.58 -4.75 9.37
C PHE A 269 16.51 -5.81 9.95
N ASP A 270 15.94 -6.92 10.47
CA ASP A 270 16.73 -8.04 10.97
C ASP A 270 17.52 -8.74 9.84
N SER A 271 17.02 -8.65 8.61
CA SER A 271 17.68 -9.16 7.40
C SER A 271 17.37 -8.22 6.22
N PRO A 272 18.25 -8.18 5.21
CA PRO A 272 17.98 -7.35 4.02
C PRO A 272 16.65 -7.69 3.35
N GLU A 273 15.86 -6.67 3.05
CA GLU A 273 14.53 -6.79 2.49
C GLU A 273 14.47 -6.33 1.04
N ARG A 274 13.79 -7.14 0.22
CA ARG A 274 13.72 -6.96 -1.22
C ARG A 274 12.77 -5.85 -1.63
N ALA A 275 13.26 -4.92 -2.45
CA ALA A 275 12.48 -3.91 -3.17
C ALA A 275 11.55 -3.09 -2.26
N VAL A 276 12.04 -2.72 -1.08
CA VAL A 276 11.36 -1.73 -0.23
C VAL A 276 11.29 -0.43 -1.02
N THR A 277 10.10 0.18 -1.08
CA THR A 277 9.83 1.22 -2.08
C THR A 277 9.32 2.49 -1.43
N PRO A 278 9.99 3.65 -1.61
CA PRO A 278 9.49 4.95 -1.17
C PRO A 278 8.08 5.26 -1.70
N GLY A 279 7.24 5.83 -0.82
CA GLY A 279 5.82 6.08 -1.09
C GLY A 279 4.89 4.93 -0.71
N GLN A 280 5.36 3.68 -0.62
CA GLN A 280 4.61 2.60 0.01
C GLN A 280 4.51 2.83 1.51
N TRP A 281 3.68 2.07 2.19
CA TRP A 281 3.56 2.13 3.65
C TRP A 281 4.36 1.03 4.32
N VAL A 282 5.02 1.38 5.42
CA VAL A 282 5.45 0.43 6.42
C VAL A 282 4.33 0.30 7.45
N VAL A 283 3.87 -0.93 7.70
CA VAL A 283 2.83 -1.22 8.69
C VAL A 283 3.41 -2.14 9.75
N LEU A 284 3.26 -1.72 11.00
CA LEU A 284 3.89 -2.33 12.18
C LEU A 284 2.88 -3.23 12.92
N TYR A 285 3.36 -4.35 13.42
CA TYR A 285 2.54 -5.34 14.13
C TYR A 285 3.25 -5.88 15.36
N ASP A 286 2.46 -6.11 16.43
CA ASP A 286 2.86 -6.90 17.59
C ASP A 286 1.93 -8.12 17.68
N GLY A 287 2.43 -9.27 17.22
CA GLY A 287 1.60 -10.45 17.01
C GLY A 287 0.42 -10.15 16.08
N ASP A 288 -0.80 -10.34 16.58
CA ASP A 288 -2.05 -10.05 15.84
C ASP A 288 -2.43 -8.56 15.86
N VAL A 289 -1.83 -7.75 16.72
CA VAL A 289 -2.18 -6.34 16.86
C VAL A 289 -1.49 -5.50 15.77
N CYS A 290 -2.27 -4.82 14.94
CA CYS A 290 -1.75 -3.76 14.07
C CYS A 290 -1.50 -2.51 14.91
N LEU A 291 -0.24 -2.13 15.05
CA LEU A 291 0.16 -0.95 15.83
C LEU A 291 -0.12 0.37 15.09
N GLY A 292 -0.04 0.34 13.77
CA GLY A 292 -0.14 1.50 12.91
C GLY A 292 0.90 1.47 11.80
N GLY A 293 1.24 2.63 11.25
CA GLY A 293 2.23 2.72 10.18
C GLY A 293 2.37 4.11 9.58
N GLY A 294 3.11 4.21 8.50
CA GLY A 294 3.30 5.46 7.78
C GLY A 294 3.94 5.25 6.40
N PRO A 295 3.97 6.30 5.57
CA PRO A 295 4.63 6.26 4.28
C PRO A 295 6.15 6.11 4.45
N ILE A 296 6.74 5.26 3.64
CA ILE A 296 8.20 5.08 3.53
C ILE A 296 8.74 6.30 2.80
N ASP A 297 9.67 7.02 3.42
CA ASP A 297 10.33 8.18 2.82
C ASP A 297 11.58 7.78 2.06
N GLU A 298 12.58 7.27 2.75
CA GLU A 298 13.83 6.81 2.16
C GLU A 298 14.14 5.37 2.55
N VAL A 299 15.03 4.73 1.80
CA VAL A 299 15.54 3.39 2.08
C VAL A 299 17.05 3.40 2.09
N ALA A 300 17.65 2.65 3.02
CA ALA A 300 19.08 2.39 3.05
C ALA A 300 19.36 1.14 2.20
N PRO A 301 19.89 1.26 0.98
CA PRO A 301 20.17 0.11 0.13
C PRO A 301 21.30 -0.73 0.73
N LEU A 302 21.23 -2.05 0.57
CA LEU A 302 22.32 -2.97 0.94
C LEU A 302 23.57 -2.67 0.12
N LYS A 303 23.38 -2.33 -1.16
CA LYS A 303 24.40 -1.83 -2.06
C LYS A 303 23.86 -0.65 -2.86
N ALA A 304 24.55 0.47 -2.78
CA ALA A 304 24.16 1.68 -3.50
C ALA A 304 24.31 1.49 -5.02
N LEU A 305 23.46 2.20 -5.77
CA LEU A 305 23.63 2.29 -7.21
C LEU A 305 24.98 2.94 -7.57
N PRO A 306 25.55 2.61 -8.72
CA PRO A 306 26.77 3.27 -9.23
C PRO A 306 26.62 4.80 -9.24
N LYS A 307 27.72 5.53 -8.94
CA LYS A 307 27.72 7.00 -8.87
C LYS A 307 27.18 7.70 -10.11
N ILE A 308 27.28 7.07 -11.28
CA ILE A 308 26.70 7.59 -12.52
C ILE A 308 25.18 7.82 -12.45
N PHE A 309 24.49 7.32 -11.43
CA PHE A 309 23.03 7.49 -11.22
C PHE A 309 22.68 8.34 -9.99
N THR A 310 23.65 8.66 -9.14
CA THR A 310 23.43 9.38 -7.87
C THR A 310 23.95 10.81 -7.90
N ASP A 311 24.85 11.14 -8.81
CA ASP A 311 25.38 12.49 -9.07
C ASP A 311 24.53 13.19 -10.16
#